data_b7bcf05b247d1c878a76e8cccb562d5f
#
_entry.id   b7bcf05b247d1c878a76e8cccb562d5f
#
_cell.length_a   1.000
_cell.length_b   1.000
_cell.length_c   1.000
_cell.angle_alpha   90.00
_cell.angle_beta   90.00
_cell.angle_gamma   90.00
#
_symmetry.space_group_name_H-M   'P 1'
#
loop_
_entity.id
_entity.type
_entity.pdbx_description
1 polymer ?
#
loop_
_entity_poly.entity_id
_entity_poly.type
_entity_poly.pdbx_seq_one_letter_code
_entity_poly.pdbx_strand_id
1 'polypeptide(L)' 'MQVVDNNIVVTLPGYSYAVTYYKPQGSAGLLMKYSEAKNDLRLEMTAAKFLEEAWRLANAKARELGWISSQEPI' A
#
# COMPACT_ATOMS: atom_id res chain seq x y z
N MET A 1 -6.27 5.61 -4.06
CA MET A 1 -4.85 5.68 -3.70
C MET A 1 -4.37 7.11 -3.82
N GLN A 2 -3.57 7.53 -2.89
CA GLN A 2 -3.15 8.92 -2.80
C GLN A 2 -1.68 8.99 -2.39
N VAL A 3 -0.94 9.90 -3.00
CA VAL A 3 0.46 10.13 -2.63
C VAL A 3 0.52 11.45 -1.87
N VAL A 4 0.98 11.39 -0.63
CA VAL A 4 1.07 12.57 0.25
C VAL A 4 2.49 12.63 0.77
N ASP A 5 3.23 13.65 0.37
CA ASP A 5 4.66 13.79 0.69
C ASP A 5 5.41 12.54 0.21
N ASN A 6 6.05 11.82 1.11
CA ASN A 6 6.79 10.61 0.78
C ASN A 6 6.03 9.35 1.18
N ASN A 7 4.70 9.46 1.28
CA ASN A 7 3.84 8.34 1.67
C ASN A 7 2.87 8.00 0.56
N ILE A 8 2.59 6.71 0.42
CA ILE A 8 1.54 6.22 -0.47
C ILE A 8 0.42 5.69 0.41
N VAL A 9 -0.75 6.29 0.30
CA VAL A 9 -1.92 5.91 1.11
C VAL A 9 -2.89 5.17 0.22
N VAL A 10 -3.20 3.93 0.59
CA VAL A 10 -4.17 3.10 -0.12
C VAL A 10 -5.41 2.96 0.74
N THR A 11 -6.55 3.34 0.19
CA THR A 11 -7.83 3.22 0.88
C THR A 11 -8.80 2.43 0.01
N LEU A 12 -9.79 1.82 0.64
CA LEU A 12 -10.86 1.14 -0.07
C LEU A 12 -12.13 1.97 0.11
N PRO A 13 -12.63 2.61 -0.97
CA PRO A 13 -13.81 3.46 -0.87
C PRO A 13 -15.01 2.71 -0.32
N GLY A 14 -15.74 3.34 0.59
CA GLY A 14 -16.89 2.73 1.23
C GLY A 14 -16.58 1.84 2.41
N TYR A 15 -15.30 1.67 2.73
CA TYR A 15 -14.85 0.87 3.86
C TYR A 15 -13.86 1.68 4.68
N SER A 16 -13.61 1.23 5.90
CA SER A 16 -12.65 1.91 6.78
C SER A 16 -11.24 1.36 6.67
N TYR A 17 -10.96 0.62 5.60
CA TYR A 17 -9.63 0.08 5.36
C TYR A 17 -8.71 1.15 4.77
N ALA A 18 -7.57 1.32 5.40
CA ALA A 18 -6.54 2.25 4.92
C ALA A 18 -5.17 1.74 5.34
N VAL A 19 -4.18 1.92 4.49
CA VAL A 19 -2.81 1.57 4.81
C VAL A 19 -1.86 2.58 4.18
N THR A 20 -0.82 2.95 4.90
CA THR A 20 0.18 3.91 4.44
C THR A 20 1.52 3.23 4.34
N TYR A 21 2.14 3.36 3.17
CA TYR A 21 3.48 2.84 2.91
C TYR A 21 4.44 3.99 2.68
N TYR A 22 5.71 3.75 2.94
CA TYR A 22 6.76 4.73 2.66
C TYR A 22 8.03 3.99 2.26
N LYS A 23 8.91 4.70 1.58
CA LYS A 23 10.22 4.15 1.24
C LYS A 23 11.26 4.80 2.15
N PRO A 24 11.84 4.03 3.08
CA PRO A 24 12.92 4.57 3.89
C PRO A 24 14.11 4.92 3.04
N GLN A 25 14.86 5.92 3.47
CA GLN A 25 16.09 6.30 2.80
C GLN A 25 17.07 5.14 2.84
N GLY A 26 17.63 4.80 1.68
CA GLY A 26 18.57 3.68 1.57
C GLY A 26 17.89 2.32 1.41
N SER A 27 16.57 2.26 1.47
CA SER A 27 15.85 1.01 1.29
C SER A 27 15.50 0.82 -0.19
N ALA A 28 15.54 -0.42 -0.65
CA ALA A 28 15.16 -0.77 -2.01
C ALA A 28 13.67 -0.98 -2.18
N GLY A 29 12.90 -1.00 -1.11
CA GLY A 29 11.47 -1.27 -1.15
C GLY A 29 10.68 -0.43 -0.18
N LEU A 30 9.36 -0.64 -0.20
CA LEU A 30 8.43 0.05 0.69
C LEU A 30 8.31 -0.67 2.02
N LEU A 31 7.99 0.09 3.06
CA LEU A 31 7.61 -0.44 4.36
C LEU A 31 6.25 0.11 4.74
N MET A 32 5.51 -0.65 5.51
CA MET A 32 4.23 -0.19 6.06
C MET A 32 4.50 0.74 7.23
N LYS A 33 3.94 1.93 7.18
CA LYS A 33 4.07 2.90 8.23
C LYS A 33 2.89 2.85 9.18
N TYR A 34 1.70 2.60 8.62
CA TYR A 34 0.47 2.70 9.39
C TYR A 34 -0.62 1.90 8.68
N SER A 35 -1.47 1.25 9.45
CA SER A 35 -2.55 0.45 8.90
C SER A 35 -3.80 0.58 9.75
N GLU A 36 -4.94 0.83 9.12
CA GLU A 36 -6.25 0.78 9.72
C GLU A 36 -7.09 -0.23 8.96
N ALA A 37 -6.87 -1.50 9.24
CA ALA A 37 -7.60 -2.57 8.58
C ALA A 37 -8.07 -3.55 9.64
N LYS A 38 -9.35 -3.49 9.97
CA LYS A 38 -9.98 -4.42 10.90
C LYS A 38 -11.03 -5.23 10.16
N ASN A 39 -11.05 -6.53 10.39
CA ASN A 39 -12.06 -7.38 9.79
C ASN A 39 -13.44 -6.94 10.26
N ASP A 40 -14.34 -6.84 9.30
CA ASP A 40 -15.76 -6.56 9.54
C ASP A 40 -16.53 -7.66 8.84
N LEU A 41 -17.29 -8.42 9.61
CA LEU A 41 -18.05 -9.56 9.06
C LEU A 41 -19.08 -9.15 8.02
N ARG A 42 -19.42 -7.88 7.96
CA ARG A 42 -20.35 -7.37 6.96
C ARG A 42 -19.68 -7.06 5.63
N LEU A 43 -18.35 -7.10 5.58
CA LEU A 43 -17.60 -6.80 4.38
C LEU A 43 -17.17 -8.09 3.69
N GLU A 44 -17.19 -8.08 2.37
CA GLU A 44 -16.75 -9.22 1.58
C GLU A 44 -15.23 -9.37 1.59
N MET A 45 -14.52 -8.27 1.79
CA MET A 45 -13.07 -8.27 1.78
C MET A 45 -12.53 -8.30 3.20
N THR A 46 -11.68 -9.27 3.51
CA THR A 46 -11.00 -9.33 4.79
C THR A 46 -9.86 -8.31 4.84
N ALA A 47 -9.40 -7.99 6.05
CA ALA A 47 -8.26 -7.12 6.22
C ALA A 47 -7.01 -7.67 5.54
N ALA A 48 -6.79 -8.98 5.64
CA ALA A 48 -5.63 -9.62 5.00
C ALA A 48 -5.70 -9.49 3.48
N LYS A 49 -6.87 -9.67 2.89
CA LYS A 49 -7.03 -9.52 1.44
C LYS A 49 -6.82 -8.08 1.01
N PHE A 50 -7.34 -7.13 1.78
CA PHE A 50 -7.13 -5.72 1.49
C PHE A 50 -5.63 -5.37 1.53
N LEU A 51 -4.92 -5.83 2.55
CA LEU A 51 -3.49 -5.53 2.68
C LEU A 51 -2.69 -6.14 1.53
N GLU A 52 -3.06 -7.34 1.08
CA GLU A 52 -2.40 -7.98 -0.06
C GLU A 52 -2.56 -7.14 -1.33
N GLU A 53 -3.78 -6.70 -1.61
CA GLU A 53 -4.04 -5.87 -2.78
C GLU A 53 -3.39 -4.49 -2.65
N ALA A 54 -3.43 -3.90 -1.45
CA ALA A 54 -2.84 -2.60 -1.21
C ALA A 54 -1.32 -2.63 -1.42
N TRP A 55 -0.66 -3.69 -0.96
CA TRP A 55 0.77 -3.86 -1.15
C TRP A 55 1.13 -3.85 -2.64
N ARG A 56 0.37 -4.60 -3.44
CA ARG A 56 0.60 -4.68 -4.87
C ARG A 56 0.41 -3.32 -5.54
N LEU A 57 -0.67 -2.62 -5.19
CA LEU A 57 -0.97 -1.31 -5.75
C LEU A 57 0.06 -0.27 -5.34
N ALA A 58 0.49 -0.29 -4.08
CA ALA A 58 1.48 0.65 -3.58
C ALA A 58 2.83 0.45 -4.28
N ASN A 59 3.24 -0.79 -4.48
CA ASN A 59 4.49 -1.07 -5.18
C ASN A 59 4.42 -0.64 -6.64
N ALA A 60 3.30 -0.85 -7.31
CA ALA A 60 3.12 -0.39 -8.68
C ALA A 60 3.23 1.13 -8.76
N LYS A 61 2.64 1.83 -7.80
CA LYS A 61 2.71 3.28 -7.76
C LYS A 61 4.12 3.77 -7.47
N ALA A 62 4.81 3.12 -6.55
CA ALA A 62 6.18 3.48 -6.23
C ALA A 62 7.11 3.30 -7.43
N ARG A 63 6.91 2.27 -8.25
CA ARG A 63 7.66 2.09 -9.49
C ARG A 63 7.36 3.20 -10.48
N GLU A 64 6.08 3.54 -10.61
CA GLU A 64 5.65 4.62 -11.50
C GLU A 64 6.31 5.95 -11.11
N LEU A 65 6.43 6.21 -9.81
CA LEU A 65 7.02 7.43 -9.29
C LEU A 65 8.56 7.40 -9.29
N GLY A 66 9.15 6.25 -9.58
CA GLY A 66 10.60 6.12 -9.55
C GLY A 66 11.18 5.94 -8.16
N TRP A 67 10.35 5.65 -7.17
CA TRP A 67 10.82 5.46 -5.79
C TRP A 67 11.54 4.14 -5.61
N ILE A 68 11.12 3.12 -6.34
CA ILE A 68 11.76 1.81 -6.31
C ILE A 68 12.02 1.37 -7.74
N SER A 69 12.91 0.39 -7.89
CA SER A 69 13.27 -0.11 -9.20
C SER A 69 12.08 -0.78 -9.88
N SER A 70 11.90 -0.51 -11.17
CA SER A 70 10.89 -1.19 -11.97
C SER A 70 11.42 -2.49 -12.55
N GLN A 71 12.66 -2.83 -12.26
CA GLN A 71 13.27 -4.05 -12.77
C GLN A 71 12.60 -5.25 -12.14
N GLU A 72 12.14 -6.15 -12.98
CA GLU A 72 11.51 -7.35 -12.51
C GLU A 72 12.54 -8.46 -12.36
N PRO A 73 12.39 -9.30 -11.34
CA PRO A 73 13.24 -10.48 -11.22
C PRO A 73 12.93 -11.43 -12.37
N ILE A 74 13.94 -11.96 -12.92
CA ILE A 74 13.83 -12.91 -14.02
C ILE A 74 13.94 -14.31 -13.48
#